data_f353b065a0b2ffda5a556c861da870c5
#
_entry.id   f353b065a0b2ffda5a556c861da870c5
#
_cell.length_a   1.000
_cell.length_b   1.000
_cell.length_c   1.000
_cell.angle_alpha   90.00
_cell.angle_beta   90.00
_cell.angle_gamma   90.00
#
_symmetry.space_group_name_H-M   'P 1'
#
loop_
_entity.id
_entity.type
_entity.pdbx_description
1 polymer ?
#
loop_
_entity_poly.entity_id
_entity_poly.type
_entity_poly.pdbx_seq_one_letter_code
_entity_poly.pdbx_strand_id
1 'polypeptide(L)'
;MKKGLLSVIFLTMLPMMATAQSKYIKAVDEYVPAPGQFVNVLPAATAEDTPATMAQKCTDAIAGENKNGNMITLGAWGGYVTFHFDHPVVNAADRRDFAIWGNAFENNAEPAIVFVSVDKNNNKLPDDEWYELRGSEYDNVKTIHDYQLTYSYGGEKQPVAWTDNKNNMGEIQRLKYHKQEYFPLWLTSSQTLTFSGCRLPDNAYLSTLEGSQAYLLPAFDYGYADNLPNENAEGCSFDIAWAVDKEGNPVTLDKVDFIRCQNSMNQWCGSIGETSTEITGAEDLHPDETVGISQRAFDLNTQSVYTVHGQRLARTQRGMNIIVCGNGKTKKTFIK
;
A
#
# COMPACT_ATOMS: atom_id res chain seq x y z
N MET A 1 53.14 53.35 -5.91
CA MET A 1 53.07 51.93 -6.18
C MET A 1 52.00 51.33 -5.22
N LYS A 2 50.79 51.11 -5.69
CA LYS A 2 49.72 50.47 -4.90
C LYS A 2 49.71 48.97 -5.23
N LYS A 3 50.02 48.14 -4.23
CA LYS A 3 49.93 46.68 -4.35
C LYS A 3 48.45 46.24 -4.13
N GLY A 4 47.76 45.73 -5.14
CA GLY A 4 46.46 45.15 -5.04
C GLY A 4 46.58 43.74 -4.46
N LEU A 5 45.83 43.46 -3.38
CA LEU A 5 45.73 42.18 -2.73
C LEU A 5 44.60 41.41 -3.45
N LEU A 6 44.95 40.33 -4.14
CA LEU A 6 44.00 39.44 -4.80
C LEU A 6 43.52 38.39 -3.76
N SER A 7 42.29 38.54 -3.22
CA SER A 7 41.68 37.54 -2.37
C SER A 7 41.11 36.41 -3.23
N VAL A 8 41.72 35.25 -3.16
CA VAL A 8 41.18 34.00 -3.75
C VAL A 8 40.21 33.40 -2.76
N ILE A 9 38.92 33.44 -3.07
CA ILE A 9 37.87 32.73 -2.30
C ILE A 9 37.89 31.26 -2.74
N PHE A 10 38.36 30.37 -1.87
CA PHE A 10 38.22 28.95 -2.03
C PHE A 10 36.79 28.56 -1.64
N LEU A 11 35.95 28.29 -2.62
CA LEU A 11 34.63 27.70 -2.41
C LEU A 11 34.83 26.19 -2.19
N THR A 12 34.85 25.76 -0.93
CA THR A 12 34.87 24.33 -0.59
C THR A 12 33.52 23.75 -0.89
N MET A 13 33.38 23.02 -2.00
CA MET A 13 32.25 22.09 -2.21
C MET A 13 32.35 20.94 -1.20
N LEU A 14 31.54 20.96 -0.15
CA LEU A 14 31.30 19.79 0.65
C LEU A 14 30.58 18.75 -0.23
N PRO A 15 31.07 17.51 -0.32
CA PRO A 15 30.32 16.45 -0.98
C PRO A 15 29.02 16.24 -0.20
N MET A 16 27.88 16.48 -0.83
CA MET A 16 26.61 15.95 -0.35
C MET A 16 26.73 14.42 -0.42
N MET A 17 26.92 13.77 0.72
CA MET A 17 26.71 12.33 0.79
C MET A 17 25.23 12.09 0.59
N ALA A 18 24.84 11.57 -0.57
CA ALA A 18 23.53 10.98 -0.75
C ALA A 18 23.46 9.79 0.22
N THR A 19 22.58 9.87 1.19
CA THR A 19 22.22 8.69 2.00
C THR A 19 21.48 7.73 1.08
N ALA A 20 21.86 6.46 1.06
CA ALA A 20 21.12 5.43 0.34
C ALA A 20 19.66 5.40 0.87
N GLN A 21 18.70 5.31 -0.04
CA GLN A 21 17.28 5.18 0.28
C GLN A 21 17.05 3.86 1.00
N SER A 22 16.18 3.88 2.03
CA SER A 22 15.84 2.68 2.77
C SER A 22 14.71 1.93 2.05
N LYS A 23 14.90 0.66 1.75
CA LYS A 23 13.83 -0.15 1.16
C LYS A 23 12.66 -0.46 2.11
N TYR A 24 12.74 -0.07 3.39
CA TYR A 24 11.74 -0.38 4.40
C TYR A 24 10.86 0.82 4.73
N ILE A 25 9.68 0.57 5.30
CA ILE A 25 8.78 1.61 5.82
C ILE A 25 9.56 2.60 6.66
N LYS A 26 9.34 3.89 6.40
CA LYS A 26 9.89 5.00 7.17
C LYS A 26 9.04 5.29 8.38
N ALA A 27 7.74 5.45 8.19
CA ALA A 27 6.78 5.75 9.26
C ALA A 27 5.35 5.37 8.87
N VAL A 28 4.52 5.18 9.89
CA VAL A 28 3.07 5.10 9.77
C VAL A 28 2.50 6.50 9.97
N ASP A 29 1.69 6.94 9.01
CA ASP A 29 1.03 8.25 9.00
C ASP A 29 -0.32 8.20 9.70
N GLU A 30 -1.09 7.13 9.45
CA GLU A 30 -2.41 6.92 10.01
C GLU A 30 -2.59 5.46 10.46
N TYR A 31 -3.20 5.28 11.61
CA TYR A 31 -3.65 3.98 12.09
C TYR A 31 -5.06 4.11 12.66
N VAL A 32 -6.02 3.56 11.94
CA VAL A 32 -7.45 3.62 12.27
C VAL A 32 -8.01 2.20 12.20
N PRO A 33 -7.80 1.37 13.24
CA PRO A 33 -8.31 0.01 13.25
C PRO A 33 -9.81 -0.01 13.47
N ALA A 34 -10.49 -0.96 12.84
CA ALA A 34 -11.85 -1.33 13.22
C ALA A 34 -11.83 -2.17 14.50
N PRO A 35 -12.94 -2.29 15.24
CA PRO A 35 -12.99 -3.13 16.43
C PRO A 35 -12.59 -4.58 16.12
N GLY A 36 -11.85 -5.21 17.06
CA GLY A 36 -11.38 -6.58 16.87
C GLY A 36 -10.63 -7.12 18.08
N GLN A 37 -10.41 -8.43 18.08
CA GLN A 37 -9.82 -9.16 19.22
C GLN A 37 -8.39 -8.74 19.57
N PHE A 38 -7.62 -8.18 18.63
CA PHE A 38 -6.23 -7.79 18.83
C PHE A 38 -5.99 -6.28 18.83
N VAL A 39 -7.02 -5.47 18.62
CA VAL A 39 -6.91 -4.02 18.35
C VAL A 39 -6.23 -3.23 19.48
N ASN A 40 -6.35 -3.66 20.73
CA ASN A 40 -5.69 -3.00 21.85
C ASN A 40 -4.44 -3.76 22.36
N VAL A 41 -3.96 -4.72 21.55
CA VAL A 41 -2.82 -5.60 21.87
C VAL A 41 -1.73 -5.47 20.83
N LEU A 42 -2.09 -5.28 19.57
CA LEU A 42 -1.19 -5.23 18.41
C LEU A 42 -1.38 -3.93 17.62
N PRO A 43 -0.72 -2.82 18.05
CA PRO A 43 0.15 -2.65 19.22
C PRO A 43 -0.64 -2.41 20.52
N ALA A 44 0.03 -2.54 21.65
CA ALA A 44 -0.60 -2.30 22.96
C ALA A 44 -1.10 -0.85 23.09
N ALA A 45 -2.40 -0.72 23.39
CA ALA A 45 -3.06 0.58 23.49
C ALA A 45 -3.68 0.82 24.87
N THR A 46 -3.87 2.07 25.20
CA THR A 46 -4.54 2.57 26.41
C THR A 46 -5.58 3.63 26.04
N ALA A 47 -6.40 4.01 27.00
CA ALA A 47 -7.39 5.07 26.81
C ALA A 47 -6.77 6.48 26.68
N GLU A 48 -5.54 6.66 27.14
CA GLU A 48 -4.78 7.91 27.07
C GLU A 48 -4.07 8.09 25.72
N ASP A 49 -4.04 7.06 24.88
CA ASP A 49 -3.45 7.16 23.55
C ASP A 49 -4.23 8.13 22.65
N THR A 50 -3.56 8.63 21.67
CA THR A 50 -4.10 9.50 20.62
C THR A 50 -3.82 8.88 19.25
N PRO A 51 -4.49 9.32 18.17
CA PRO A 51 -4.12 8.86 16.81
C PRO A 51 -2.62 8.99 16.52
N ALA A 52 -1.98 10.08 16.97
CA ALA A 52 -0.55 10.29 16.78
C ALA A 52 0.33 9.32 17.59
N THR A 53 0.00 9.04 18.85
CA THR A 53 0.78 8.07 19.65
C THR A 53 0.58 6.65 19.12
N MET A 54 -0.61 6.31 18.62
CA MET A 54 -0.86 5.01 18.01
C MET A 54 -0.14 4.85 16.69
N ALA A 55 -0.10 5.88 15.82
CA ALA A 55 0.71 5.87 14.60
C ALA A 55 2.21 5.67 14.91
N GLN A 56 2.72 6.32 15.98
CA GLN A 56 4.11 6.11 16.41
C GLN A 56 4.34 4.68 16.91
N LYS A 57 3.43 4.10 17.71
CA LYS A 57 3.53 2.70 18.15
C LYS A 57 3.51 1.72 16.97
N CYS A 58 2.70 2.00 15.95
CA CYS A 58 2.70 1.22 14.72
C CYS A 58 4.03 1.38 13.97
N THR A 59 4.58 2.59 13.88
CA THR A 59 5.92 2.84 13.31
C THR A 59 6.98 2.01 14.04
N ASP A 60 6.98 2.03 15.37
CA ASP A 60 7.93 1.28 16.18
C ASP A 60 7.80 -0.24 15.99
N ALA A 61 6.59 -0.71 15.64
CA ALA A 61 6.32 -2.12 15.39
C ALA A 61 6.75 -2.61 14.00
N ILE A 62 6.48 -1.84 12.93
CA ILE A 62 6.59 -2.35 11.56
C ILE A 62 7.56 -1.58 10.66
N ALA A 63 8.15 -0.47 11.10
CA ALA A 63 9.13 0.25 10.31
C ALA A 63 10.52 -0.40 10.38
N GLY A 64 11.33 -0.20 9.34
CA GLY A 64 12.66 -0.80 9.23
C GLY A 64 12.60 -2.28 8.85
N GLU A 65 13.69 -3.00 9.10
CA GLU A 65 13.84 -4.43 8.77
C GLU A 65 13.10 -5.30 9.79
N ASN A 66 11.78 -5.24 9.80
CA ASN A 66 10.98 -5.93 10.82
C ASN A 66 10.03 -7.00 10.26
N LYS A 67 10.54 -7.82 9.35
CA LYS A 67 9.83 -9.00 8.88
C LYS A 67 9.69 -10.01 10.02
N ASN A 68 8.45 -10.42 10.35
CA ASN A 68 8.17 -11.46 11.34
C ASN A 68 8.58 -11.15 12.78
N GLY A 69 8.98 -9.91 13.11
CA GLY A 69 9.36 -9.54 14.47
C GLY A 69 8.18 -9.08 15.31
N ASN A 70 7.52 -8.05 14.86
CA ASN A 70 6.29 -7.50 15.43
C ASN A 70 5.23 -7.36 14.35
N MET A 71 4.00 -7.12 14.77
CA MET A 71 2.89 -6.90 13.86
C MET A 71 1.92 -5.89 14.44
N ILE A 72 1.11 -5.32 13.56
CA ILE A 72 -0.06 -4.53 13.93
C ILE A 72 -1.29 -5.19 13.34
N THR A 73 -2.43 -5.08 14.02
CA THR A 73 -3.71 -5.56 13.51
C THR A 73 -4.53 -4.41 12.95
N LEU A 74 -5.27 -4.64 11.89
CA LEU A 74 -6.24 -3.66 11.36
C LEU A 74 -7.63 -3.84 11.98
N GLY A 75 -7.85 -4.91 12.76
CA GLY A 75 -9.16 -5.28 13.27
C GLY A 75 -10.09 -5.77 12.17
N ALA A 76 -11.39 -5.71 12.40
CA ALA A 76 -12.41 -6.15 11.45
C ALA A 76 -12.47 -5.27 10.20
N TRP A 77 -13.50 -5.49 9.37
CA TRP A 77 -13.69 -4.79 8.09
C TRP A 77 -13.56 -3.28 8.21
N GLY A 78 -12.81 -2.69 7.28
CA GLY A 78 -12.66 -1.25 7.13
C GLY A 78 -11.50 -0.65 7.89
N GLY A 79 -10.97 -1.34 8.92
CA GLY A 79 -9.78 -0.85 9.63
C GLY A 79 -8.57 -0.75 8.70
N TYR A 80 -7.75 0.29 8.86
CA TYR A 80 -6.65 0.55 7.94
C TYR A 80 -5.40 1.12 8.61
N VAL A 81 -4.28 0.97 7.91
CA VAL A 81 -3.01 1.64 8.17
C VAL A 81 -2.53 2.35 6.91
N THR A 82 -1.99 3.55 7.05
CA THR A 82 -1.31 4.32 6.00
C THR A 82 0.14 4.52 6.38
N PHE A 83 1.06 4.26 5.48
CA PHE A 83 2.49 4.41 5.70
C PHE A 83 3.21 4.94 4.45
N HIS A 84 4.45 5.41 4.66
CA HIS A 84 5.33 5.86 3.58
C HIS A 84 6.76 5.34 3.77
N PHE A 85 7.53 5.37 2.68
CA PHE A 85 8.98 5.18 2.67
C PHE A 85 9.70 6.53 2.81
N ASP A 86 11.03 6.54 2.94
CA ASP A 86 11.81 7.80 2.97
C ASP A 86 11.95 8.47 1.59
N HIS A 87 11.37 7.86 0.57
CA HIS A 87 11.32 8.27 -0.82
C HIS A 87 10.02 7.77 -1.47
N PRO A 88 9.61 8.30 -2.63
CA PRO A 88 8.51 7.75 -3.41
C PRO A 88 8.86 6.38 -4.00
N VAL A 89 7.94 5.42 -3.94
CA VAL A 89 8.07 4.14 -4.66
C VAL A 89 7.80 4.36 -6.15
N VAL A 90 8.73 3.96 -6.99
CA VAL A 90 8.66 4.14 -8.44
C VAL A 90 7.87 3.00 -9.09
N ASN A 91 7.00 3.32 -10.04
CA ASN A 91 6.33 2.33 -10.89
C ASN A 91 7.32 1.81 -11.94
N ALA A 92 7.88 0.64 -11.69
CA ALA A 92 8.88 0.01 -12.54
C ALA A 92 8.21 -0.87 -13.61
N ALA A 93 8.53 -0.64 -14.89
CA ALA A 93 7.91 -1.36 -15.99
C ALA A 93 8.13 -2.88 -15.91
N ASP A 94 7.04 -3.63 -16.12
CA ASP A 94 7.01 -5.10 -16.23
C ASP A 94 7.51 -5.87 -14.98
N ARG A 95 7.39 -5.29 -13.78
CA ARG A 95 7.75 -5.95 -12.52
C ARG A 95 6.97 -5.36 -11.33
N ARG A 96 7.02 -6.05 -10.20
CA ARG A 96 6.43 -5.59 -8.94
C ARG A 96 7.26 -4.47 -8.33
N ASP A 97 6.59 -3.51 -7.70
CA ASP A 97 7.24 -2.30 -7.18
C ASP A 97 7.53 -2.39 -5.69
N PHE A 98 6.63 -2.96 -4.91
CA PHE A 98 6.79 -3.11 -3.48
C PHE A 98 6.13 -4.41 -2.98
N ALA A 99 6.51 -4.82 -1.76
CA ALA A 99 5.93 -5.97 -1.09
C ALA A 99 5.36 -5.55 0.28
N ILE A 100 4.28 -6.21 0.72
CA ILE A 100 3.70 -6.05 2.06
C ILE A 100 3.68 -7.42 2.74
N TRP A 101 4.20 -7.46 3.97
CA TRP A 101 4.32 -8.65 4.77
C TRP A 101 3.23 -8.73 5.82
N GLY A 102 2.61 -9.89 5.97
CA GLY A 102 1.56 -10.19 6.94
C GLY A 102 1.92 -11.39 7.82
N ASN A 103 0.89 -12.08 8.35
CA ASN A 103 1.05 -13.32 9.09
C ASN A 103 0.25 -14.50 8.48
N ALA A 104 -0.27 -14.33 7.26
CA ALA A 104 -1.00 -15.37 6.55
C ALA A 104 -0.20 -16.68 6.43
N PHE A 105 -0.90 -17.79 6.52
CA PHE A 105 -0.40 -19.12 6.24
C PHE A 105 -1.43 -19.94 5.48
N GLU A 106 -1.09 -21.14 5.07
CA GLU A 106 -1.98 -21.97 4.26
C GLU A 106 -3.37 -22.15 4.92
N ASN A 107 -4.43 -21.80 4.19
CA ASN A 107 -5.82 -21.80 4.65
C ASN A 107 -6.13 -20.87 5.84
N ASN A 108 -5.31 -19.85 6.05
CA ASN A 108 -5.57 -18.78 7.00
C ASN A 108 -5.15 -17.42 6.38
N ALA A 109 -5.89 -17.01 5.36
CA ALA A 109 -5.73 -15.72 4.69
C ALA A 109 -6.77 -14.70 5.20
N GLU A 110 -6.30 -13.50 5.55
CA GLU A 110 -7.11 -12.39 6.07
C GLU A 110 -6.93 -11.13 5.21
N PRO A 111 -7.40 -11.18 3.93
CA PRO A 111 -6.99 -10.26 2.88
C PRO A 111 -7.36 -8.80 3.14
N ALA A 112 -6.41 -7.89 2.94
CA ALA A 112 -6.63 -6.45 2.87
C ALA A 112 -6.40 -5.94 1.45
N ILE A 113 -7.27 -5.03 1.01
CA ILE A 113 -7.07 -4.24 -0.21
C ILE A 113 -5.97 -3.23 0.03
N VAL A 114 -5.17 -2.99 -1.01
CA VAL A 114 -4.09 -2.00 -1.00
C VAL A 114 -4.48 -0.81 -1.87
N PHE A 115 -4.31 0.38 -1.31
CA PHE A 115 -4.48 1.65 -2.00
C PHE A 115 -3.15 2.40 -2.04
N VAL A 116 -2.98 3.22 -3.05
CA VAL A 116 -1.81 4.08 -3.22
C VAL A 116 -2.21 5.52 -3.47
N SER A 117 -1.38 6.47 -3.05
CA SER A 117 -1.60 7.89 -3.28
C SER A 117 -0.31 8.60 -3.66
N VAL A 118 -0.45 9.67 -4.45
CA VAL A 118 0.63 10.56 -4.85
C VAL A 118 0.43 11.89 -4.12
N ASP A 119 1.45 12.38 -3.44
CA ASP A 119 1.47 13.73 -2.82
C ASP A 119 1.54 14.79 -3.93
N LYS A 120 0.36 15.17 -4.45
CA LYS A 120 0.22 16.12 -5.57
C LYS A 120 0.49 17.55 -5.14
N ASN A 121 0.18 17.87 -3.90
CA ASN A 121 0.29 19.22 -3.34
C ASN A 121 1.62 19.45 -2.59
N ASN A 122 2.46 18.41 -2.43
CA ASN A 122 3.76 18.40 -1.76
C ASN A 122 3.69 18.85 -0.29
N ASN A 123 2.61 18.53 0.42
CA ASN A 123 2.44 18.83 1.84
C ASN A 123 2.91 17.70 2.77
N LYS A 124 3.27 16.55 2.22
CA LYS A 124 3.71 15.33 2.92
C LYS A 124 2.63 14.73 3.82
N LEU A 125 1.36 14.90 3.45
CA LEU A 125 0.22 14.32 4.13
C LEU A 125 -0.53 13.38 3.17
N PRO A 126 -1.13 12.29 3.68
CA PRO A 126 -1.89 11.33 2.86
C PRO A 126 -3.32 11.83 2.61
N ASP A 127 -3.48 13.09 2.18
CA ASP A 127 -4.76 13.79 2.00
C ASP A 127 -5.16 14.00 0.52
N ASP A 128 -4.35 13.49 -0.40
CA ASP A 128 -4.64 13.47 -1.83
C ASP A 128 -5.50 12.26 -2.24
N GLU A 129 -5.77 12.13 -3.53
CA GLU A 129 -6.60 11.07 -4.11
C GLU A 129 -5.97 9.68 -3.92
N TRP A 130 -6.80 8.72 -3.53
CA TRP A 130 -6.43 7.32 -3.38
C TRP A 130 -6.86 6.49 -4.58
N TYR A 131 -5.99 5.57 -5.00
CA TYR A 131 -6.21 4.63 -6.10
C TYR A 131 -6.12 3.21 -5.54
N GLU A 132 -7.14 2.39 -5.81
CA GLU A 132 -7.12 0.97 -5.44
C GLU A 132 -6.16 0.21 -6.37
N LEU A 133 -5.33 -0.66 -5.82
CA LEU A 133 -4.59 -1.65 -6.61
C LEU A 133 -5.49 -2.86 -6.85
N ARG A 134 -5.85 -3.07 -8.10
CA ARG A 134 -6.81 -4.08 -8.52
C ARG A 134 -6.30 -5.50 -8.27
N GLY A 135 -6.90 -6.19 -7.30
CA GLY A 135 -6.62 -7.60 -7.02
C GLY A 135 -7.51 -8.55 -7.82
N SER A 136 -7.29 -9.86 -7.64
CA SER A 136 -8.00 -10.93 -8.38
C SER A 136 -9.52 -10.90 -8.22
N GLU A 137 -10.02 -10.44 -7.08
CA GLU A 137 -11.44 -10.39 -6.77
C GLU A 137 -12.12 -9.05 -7.14
N TYR A 138 -11.40 -8.12 -7.76
CA TYR A 138 -11.93 -6.80 -8.10
C TYR A 138 -13.21 -6.88 -8.95
N ASP A 139 -13.23 -7.72 -9.98
CA ASP A 139 -14.39 -7.92 -10.87
C ASP A 139 -15.33 -9.04 -10.42
N ASN A 140 -15.11 -9.62 -9.25
CA ASN A 140 -15.99 -10.66 -8.74
C ASN A 140 -17.37 -10.06 -8.44
N VAL A 141 -18.43 -10.70 -8.94
CA VAL A 141 -19.83 -10.23 -8.78
C VAL A 141 -20.28 -10.10 -7.32
N LYS A 142 -19.56 -10.71 -6.38
CA LYS A 142 -19.82 -10.63 -4.93
C LYS A 142 -19.02 -9.49 -4.26
N THR A 143 -18.05 -8.89 -4.94
CA THR A 143 -17.31 -7.73 -4.45
C THR A 143 -18.23 -6.51 -4.43
N ILE A 144 -18.22 -5.75 -3.34
CA ILE A 144 -19.05 -4.56 -3.16
C ILE A 144 -18.13 -3.36 -3.03
N HIS A 145 -17.98 -2.58 -4.11
CA HIS A 145 -17.08 -1.43 -4.15
C HIS A 145 -17.52 -0.27 -3.26
N ASP A 146 -18.83 0.02 -3.19
CA ASP A 146 -19.40 1.09 -2.34
C ASP A 146 -19.98 0.49 -1.07
N TYR A 147 -19.13 -0.08 -0.22
CA TYR A 147 -19.56 -0.63 1.06
C TYR A 147 -19.23 0.34 2.19
N GLN A 148 -20.18 0.49 3.11
CA GLN A 148 -20.01 1.29 4.32
C GLN A 148 -20.55 0.50 5.51
N LEU A 149 -19.80 0.53 6.61
CA LEU A 149 -20.17 -0.17 7.84
C LEU A 149 -19.88 0.73 9.04
N THR A 150 -20.81 0.77 9.98
CA THR A 150 -20.71 1.53 11.23
C THR A 150 -20.71 0.59 12.41
N TYR A 151 -19.66 0.62 13.21
CA TYR A 151 -19.54 -0.04 14.51
C TYR A 151 -20.05 0.84 15.61
N SER A 152 -20.70 0.25 16.61
CA SER A 152 -21.22 0.98 17.77
C SER A 152 -20.60 0.43 19.06
N TYR A 153 -20.07 1.34 19.89
CA TYR A 153 -19.52 1.00 21.20
C TYR A 153 -20.64 0.63 22.18
N GLY A 154 -20.72 -0.63 22.53
CA GLY A 154 -21.75 -1.17 23.45
C GLY A 154 -21.40 -1.07 24.92
N GLY A 155 -20.26 -0.49 25.29
CA GLY A 155 -19.71 -0.45 26.64
C GLY A 155 -18.51 -1.39 26.81
N GLU A 156 -17.84 -1.27 27.96
CA GLU A 156 -16.62 -2.02 28.26
C GLU A 156 -16.88 -3.53 28.16
N LYS A 157 -16.03 -4.20 27.38
CA LYS A 157 -16.04 -5.65 27.16
C LYS A 157 -17.39 -6.22 26.70
N GLN A 158 -18.17 -5.42 26.00
CA GLN A 158 -19.39 -5.92 25.31
C GLN A 158 -19.04 -6.35 23.88
N PRO A 159 -19.85 -7.22 23.24
CA PRO A 159 -19.81 -7.41 21.80
C PRO A 159 -19.96 -6.06 21.08
N VAL A 160 -19.33 -5.92 19.90
CA VAL A 160 -19.42 -4.69 19.14
C VAL A 160 -20.42 -4.84 18.02
N ALA A 161 -21.56 -4.17 18.17
CA ALA A 161 -22.62 -4.18 17.15
C ALA A 161 -22.17 -3.39 15.91
N TRP A 162 -22.61 -3.82 14.73
CA TRP A 162 -22.42 -3.09 13.48
C TRP A 162 -23.67 -3.09 12.60
N THR A 163 -23.77 -2.05 11.76
CA THR A 163 -24.76 -1.94 10.68
C THR A 163 -24.07 -1.49 9.39
N ASP A 164 -24.59 -1.94 8.23
CA ASP A 164 -24.04 -1.57 6.93
C ASP A 164 -25.03 -0.80 6.05
N ASN A 165 -24.53 -0.24 4.94
CA ASN A 165 -25.34 0.48 3.96
C ASN A 165 -26.21 -0.43 3.04
N LYS A 166 -26.18 -1.74 3.28
CA LYS A 166 -27.05 -2.72 2.61
C LYS A 166 -28.18 -3.19 3.54
N ASN A 167 -28.36 -2.53 4.69
CA ASN A 167 -29.34 -2.84 5.75
C ASN A 167 -29.08 -4.16 6.47
N ASN A 168 -27.84 -4.67 6.45
CA ASN A 168 -27.46 -5.78 7.30
C ASN A 168 -26.99 -5.26 8.66
N MET A 169 -27.08 -6.14 9.67
CA MET A 169 -26.57 -5.89 11.01
C MET A 169 -25.96 -7.15 11.58
N GLY A 170 -25.04 -6.98 12.50
CA GLY A 170 -24.39 -8.07 13.19
C GLY A 170 -23.60 -7.59 14.38
N GLU A 171 -22.76 -8.47 14.91
CA GLU A 171 -21.91 -8.19 16.06
C GLU A 171 -20.56 -8.89 15.90
N ILE A 172 -19.49 -8.22 16.31
CA ILE A 172 -18.22 -8.88 16.63
C ILE A 172 -18.37 -9.47 18.03
N GLN A 173 -18.52 -10.79 18.08
CA GLN A 173 -18.70 -11.54 19.32
C GLN A 173 -17.38 -11.64 20.09
N ARG A 174 -17.47 -11.67 21.40
CA ARG A 174 -16.29 -11.85 22.25
C ARG A 174 -15.88 -13.30 22.34
N LEU A 175 -14.62 -13.59 22.05
CA LEU A 175 -14.07 -14.92 22.17
C LEU A 175 -13.70 -15.23 23.63
N LYS A 176 -13.84 -16.50 24.01
CA LYS A 176 -13.55 -16.97 25.38
C LYS A 176 -12.12 -16.69 25.83
N TYR A 177 -11.17 -16.75 24.89
CA TYR A 177 -9.74 -16.63 25.18
C TYR A 177 -9.19 -15.21 24.97
N HIS A 178 -9.93 -14.33 24.29
CA HIS A 178 -9.57 -12.94 24.05
C HIS A 178 -10.49 -12.02 24.87
N LYS A 179 -10.07 -11.69 26.10
CA LYS A 179 -10.91 -11.00 27.10
C LYS A 179 -10.71 -9.48 27.15
N GLN A 180 -9.73 -8.94 26.42
CA GLN A 180 -9.42 -7.52 26.31
C GLN A 180 -10.59 -6.77 25.64
N GLU A 181 -10.55 -5.43 25.70
CA GLU A 181 -11.51 -4.60 24.97
C GLU A 181 -11.30 -4.75 23.46
N TYR A 182 -12.40 -4.85 22.69
CA TYR A 182 -12.37 -4.99 21.23
C TYR A 182 -12.55 -3.67 20.51
N PHE A 183 -13.24 -2.72 21.14
CA PHE A 183 -13.32 -1.37 20.58
C PHE A 183 -12.02 -0.63 20.88
N PRO A 184 -11.46 0.16 19.93
CA PRO A 184 -10.23 0.91 20.17
C PRO A 184 -10.35 1.82 21.41
N LEU A 185 -9.53 1.61 22.44
CA LEU A 185 -9.65 2.27 23.74
C LEU A 185 -9.59 3.79 23.64
N TRP A 186 -8.74 4.32 22.77
CA TRP A 186 -8.56 5.78 22.56
C TRP A 186 -9.67 6.42 21.72
N LEU A 187 -10.60 5.63 21.17
CA LEU A 187 -11.73 6.09 20.34
C LEU A 187 -13.09 5.88 21.00
N THR A 188 -13.15 5.39 22.23
CA THR A 188 -14.41 5.08 22.93
C THR A 188 -15.32 6.31 23.11
N SER A 189 -14.74 7.53 23.17
CA SER A 189 -15.52 8.78 23.22
C SER A 189 -16.34 9.04 21.97
N SER A 190 -15.94 8.49 20.82
CA SER A 190 -16.66 8.64 19.55
C SER A 190 -17.96 7.84 19.51
N GLN A 191 -18.13 6.82 20.35
CA GLN A 191 -19.29 5.92 20.46
C GLN A 191 -19.57 5.12 19.16
N THR A 192 -19.20 5.62 18.01
CA THR A 192 -19.34 4.93 16.72
C THR A 192 -18.09 5.14 15.86
N LEU A 193 -17.77 4.14 15.05
CA LEU A 193 -16.73 4.21 14.01
C LEU A 193 -17.35 3.79 12.69
N THR A 194 -17.27 4.66 11.68
CA THR A 194 -17.78 4.37 10.33
C THR A 194 -16.63 4.28 9.35
N PHE A 195 -16.62 3.20 8.59
CA PHE A 195 -15.65 2.95 7.54
C PHE A 195 -16.36 2.87 6.19
N SER A 196 -15.65 3.28 5.14
CA SER A 196 -16.08 3.16 3.74
C SER A 196 -14.96 2.51 2.93
N GLY A 197 -15.31 1.71 1.94
CA GLY A 197 -14.34 1.04 1.10
C GLY A 197 -14.97 -0.07 0.27
N CYS A 198 -14.16 -1.04 -0.09
CA CYS A 198 -14.57 -2.21 -0.83
C CYS A 198 -14.68 -3.42 0.11
N ARG A 199 -15.74 -4.23 -0.03
CA ARG A 199 -15.89 -5.51 0.65
C ARG A 199 -15.66 -6.64 -0.33
N LEU A 200 -14.68 -7.49 -0.04
CA LEU A 200 -14.37 -8.70 -0.79
C LEU A 200 -15.41 -9.81 -0.49
N PRO A 201 -15.52 -10.83 -1.36
CA PRO A 201 -16.31 -12.03 -1.06
C PRO A 201 -15.76 -12.75 0.17
N ASP A 202 -16.64 -13.40 0.93
CA ASP A 202 -16.20 -14.25 2.02
C ASP A 202 -15.34 -15.41 1.45
N ASN A 203 -14.14 -15.61 2.01
CA ASN A 203 -13.25 -16.71 1.65
C ASN A 203 -13.37 -17.90 2.62
N ALA A 204 -13.92 -17.68 3.80
CA ALA A 204 -14.02 -18.70 4.83
C ALA A 204 -15.10 -19.73 4.53
N TYR A 205 -14.78 -21.00 4.78
CA TYR A 205 -15.77 -22.09 4.80
C TYR A 205 -15.51 -23.05 5.96
N LEU A 206 -16.58 -23.66 6.46
CA LEU A 206 -16.49 -24.65 7.52
C LEU A 206 -16.12 -26.01 6.92
N SER A 207 -14.98 -26.55 7.32
CA SER A 207 -14.50 -27.87 6.93
C SER A 207 -14.67 -28.88 8.07
N THR A 208 -14.86 -30.15 7.73
CA THR A 208 -14.84 -31.23 8.70
C THR A 208 -13.63 -32.12 8.42
N LEU A 209 -12.64 -32.04 9.28
CA LEU A 209 -11.41 -32.82 9.21
C LEU A 209 -11.36 -33.78 10.42
N GLU A 210 -11.24 -35.08 10.17
CA GLU A 210 -11.12 -36.11 11.20
C GLU A 210 -12.19 -36.05 12.33
N GLY A 211 -13.42 -35.64 11.96
CA GLY A 211 -14.53 -35.52 12.91
C GLY A 211 -14.58 -34.21 13.69
N SER A 212 -13.62 -33.30 13.48
CA SER A 212 -13.63 -31.95 14.04
C SER A 212 -13.97 -30.92 12.99
N GLN A 213 -14.75 -29.91 13.38
CA GLN A 213 -15.07 -28.77 12.50
C GLN A 213 -14.08 -27.64 12.71
N ALA A 214 -13.55 -27.11 11.62
CA ALA A 214 -12.68 -25.94 11.60
C ALA A 214 -13.00 -25.04 10.41
N TYR A 215 -12.91 -23.72 10.60
CA TYR A 215 -12.92 -22.79 9.49
C TYR A 215 -11.58 -22.82 8.76
N LEU A 216 -11.65 -22.84 7.44
CA LEU A 216 -10.51 -22.66 6.54
C LEU A 216 -10.73 -21.37 5.75
N LEU A 217 -9.72 -20.55 5.63
CA LEU A 217 -9.70 -19.26 4.94
C LEU A 217 -8.69 -19.33 3.79
N PRO A 218 -9.03 -19.91 2.64
CA PRO A 218 -8.12 -19.98 1.50
C PRO A 218 -7.76 -18.57 0.98
N ALA A 219 -6.55 -18.43 0.47
CA ALA A 219 -6.09 -17.21 -0.16
C ALA A 219 -6.82 -16.93 -1.48
N PHE A 220 -6.92 -15.66 -1.84
CA PHE A 220 -7.19 -15.22 -3.21
C PHE A 220 -5.92 -15.29 -4.06
N ASP A 221 -6.05 -15.13 -5.39
CA ASP A 221 -4.91 -15.35 -6.28
C ASP A 221 -3.79 -14.32 -6.11
N TYR A 222 -4.11 -12.99 -6.16
CA TYR A 222 -3.12 -11.91 -6.05
C TYR A 222 -3.75 -10.57 -5.66
N GLY A 223 -2.90 -9.63 -5.24
CA GLY A 223 -3.26 -8.22 -5.09
C GLY A 223 -3.83 -7.85 -3.72
N TYR A 224 -3.59 -8.67 -2.70
CA TYR A 224 -4.04 -8.41 -1.33
C TYR A 224 -2.89 -8.59 -0.34
N ALA A 225 -2.82 -7.71 0.66
CA ALA A 225 -1.93 -7.90 1.80
C ALA A 225 -2.51 -8.99 2.72
N ASP A 226 -1.66 -9.65 3.49
CA ASP A 226 -2.02 -10.72 4.44
C ASP A 226 -2.86 -11.85 3.82
N ASN A 227 -2.58 -12.16 2.57
CA ASN A 227 -3.33 -13.14 1.78
C ASN A 227 -2.53 -14.42 1.53
N LEU A 228 -1.23 -14.29 1.31
CA LEU A 228 -0.33 -15.41 1.05
C LEU A 228 0.81 -15.41 2.08
N PRO A 229 1.38 -16.59 2.41
CA PRO A 229 2.52 -16.68 3.31
C PRO A 229 3.70 -15.84 2.83
N ASN A 230 4.46 -15.23 3.77
CA ASN A 230 5.60 -14.36 3.45
C ASN A 230 6.72 -15.05 2.67
N GLU A 231 6.77 -16.39 2.69
CA GLU A 231 7.68 -17.19 1.85
C GLU A 231 7.34 -17.10 0.37
N ASN A 232 6.10 -16.76 0.02
CA ASN A 232 5.66 -16.45 -1.34
C ASN A 232 5.87 -14.96 -1.63
N ALA A 233 7.13 -14.55 -1.81
CA ALA A 233 7.48 -13.15 -2.01
C ALA A 233 6.78 -12.51 -3.22
N GLU A 234 6.56 -13.25 -4.30
CA GLU A 234 5.84 -12.76 -5.47
C GLU A 234 4.36 -12.49 -5.14
N GLY A 235 3.71 -13.39 -4.42
CA GLY A 235 2.31 -13.26 -4.01
C GLY A 235 2.07 -12.14 -2.99
N CYS A 236 3.10 -11.75 -2.24
CA CYS A 236 3.07 -10.61 -1.31
C CYS A 236 3.47 -9.27 -1.98
N SER A 237 3.73 -9.28 -3.30
CA SER A 237 4.23 -8.13 -4.05
C SER A 237 3.14 -7.48 -4.89
N PHE A 238 3.25 -6.16 -5.04
CA PHE A 238 2.27 -5.28 -5.70
C PHE A 238 2.90 -4.51 -6.85
N ASP A 239 2.06 -4.20 -7.83
CA ASP A 239 2.41 -3.45 -9.03
C ASP A 239 1.56 -2.17 -9.06
N ILE A 240 2.19 -1.01 -9.08
CA ILE A 240 1.49 0.28 -9.14
C ILE A 240 0.68 0.41 -10.45
N ALA A 241 1.05 -0.31 -11.49
CA ALA A 241 0.29 -0.34 -12.74
C ALA A 241 -1.12 -0.97 -12.60
N TRP A 242 -1.43 -1.63 -11.47
CA TRP A 242 -2.79 -2.11 -11.17
C TRP A 242 -3.73 -1.02 -10.67
N ALA A 243 -3.26 0.22 -10.52
CA ALA A 243 -4.03 1.33 -9.98
C ALA A 243 -5.28 1.64 -10.83
N VAL A 244 -6.41 1.78 -10.14
CA VAL A 244 -7.68 2.23 -10.71
C VAL A 244 -8.24 3.40 -9.93
N ASP A 245 -8.98 4.28 -10.63
CA ASP A 245 -9.72 5.35 -9.98
C ASP A 245 -11.01 4.82 -9.32
N LYS A 246 -11.77 5.70 -8.67
CA LYS A 246 -13.02 5.34 -7.99
C LYS A 246 -14.13 4.86 -8.94
N GLU A 247 -14.03 5.15 -10.23
CA GLU A 247 -14.89 4.64 -11.29
C GLU A 247 -14.41 3.30 -11.87
N GLY A 248 -13.24 2.79 -11.42
CA GLY A 248 -12.65 1.54 -11.89
C GLY A 248 -11.84 1.66 -13.19
N ASN A 249 -11.55 2.87 -13.65
CA ASN A 249 -10.73 3.08 -14.84
C ASN A 249 -9.25 2.95 -14.48
N PRO A 250 -8.43 2.29 -15.30
CA PRO A 250 -6.99 2.21 -15.08
C PRO A 250 -6.33 3.60 -15.05
N VAL A 251 -5.46 3.82 -14.07
CA VAL A 251 -4.70 5.06 -13.89
C VAL A 251 -3.22 4.78 -14.05
N THR A 252 -2.51 5.66 -14.76
CA THR A 252 -1.06 5.58 -14.87
C THR A 252 -0.41 6.50 -13.85
N LEU A 253 0.29 5.93 -12.90
CA LEU A 253 1.08 6.63 -11.88
C LEU A 253 2.55 6.32 -12.15
N ASP A 254 3.41 7.35 -12.18
CA ASP A 254 4.87 7.16 -12.33
C ASP A 254 5.53 6.74 -11.01
N LYS A 255 4.89 7.10 -9.89
CA LYS A 255 5.33 6.84 -8.52
C LYS A 255 4.15 6.91 -7.56
N VAL A 256 4.36 6.46 -6.32
CA VAL A 256 3.46 6.69 -5.20
C VAL A 256 4.23 7.16 -3.97
N ASP A 257 3.60 8.00 -3.16
CA ASP A 257 4.21 8.56 -1.96
C ASP A 257 3.64 7.90 -0.69
N PHE A 258 2.38 7.43 -0.72
CA PHE A 258 1.71 6.78 0.39
C PHE A 258 1.06 5.46 -0.03
N ILE A 259 1.06 4.50 0.88
CA ILE A 259 0.42 3.18 0.73
C ILE A 259 -0.52 2.98 1.90
N ARG A 260 -1.73 2.48 1.62
CA ARG A 260 -2.72 2.13 2.64
C ARG A 260 -3.15 0.68 2.46
N CYS A 261 -3.16 -0.07 3.56
CA CYS A 261 -3.81 -1.38 3.65
C CYS A 261 -5.11 -1.24 4.42
N GLN A 262 -6.22 -1.73 3.86
CA GLN A 262 -7.54 -1.72 4.51
C GLN A 262 -8.12 -3.12 4.53
N ASN A 263 -8.45 -3.61 5.74
CA ASN A 263 -9.14 -4.89 5.86
C ASN A 263 -10.47 -4.87 5.10
N SER A 264 -10.65 -5.82 4.20
CA SER A 264 -11.80 -5.85 3.28
C SER A 264 -12.71 -7.06 3.50
N MET A 265 -12.52 -7.78 4.60
CA MET A 265 -13.27 -9.00 4.96
C MET A 265 -14.27 -8.69 6.07
N ASN A 266 -15.57 -8.88 5.80
CA ASN A 266 -16.63 -8.80 6.81
C ASN A 266 -17.25 -10.18 7.02
N GLN A 267 -16.55 -11.05 7.74
CA GLN A 267 -16.97 -12.42 8.02
C GLN A 267 -16.64 -12.83 9.45
N TRP A 268 -17.35 -13.81 9.97
CA TRP A 268 -17.16 -14.41 11.28
C TRP A 268 -16.80 -15.89 11.15
N CYS A 269 -15.69 -16.31 11.72
CA CYS A 269 -15.11 -17.64 11.55
C CYS A 269 -15.09 -18.46 12.84
N GLY A 270 -16.17 -18.40 13.61
CA GLY A 270 -16.35 -19.21 14.83
C GLY A 270 -15.27 -18.95 15.89
N SER A 271 -14.42 -19.96 16.18
CA SER A 271 -13.35 -19.83 17.18
C SER A 271 -12.17 -18.97 16.72
N ILE A 272 -12.03 -18.68 15.43
CA ILE A 272 -11.05 -17.74 14.90
C ILE A 272 -11.50 -16.31 15.23
N GLY A 273 -12.81 -16.04 15.18
CA GLY A 273 -13.38 -14.71 15.43
C GLY A 273 -13.68 -13.96 14.14
N GLU A 274 -13.58 -12.65 14.19
CA GLU A 274 -13.58 -11.79 13.01
C GLU A 274 -12.30 -11.99 12.21
N THR A 275 -12.38 -11.81 10.90
CA THR A 275 -11.20 -11.76 10.03
C THR A 275 -10.48 -10.42 10.23
N SER A 276 -9.23 -10.47 10.65
CA SER A 276 -8.43 -9.33 11.05
C SER A 276 -7.08 -9.38 10.35
N THR A 277 -6.88 -8.47 9.40
CA THR A 277 -5.60 -8.37 8.70
C THR A 277 -4.48 -7.92 9.63
N GLU A 278 -3.33 -8.57 9.60
CA GLU A 278 -2.10 -8.19 10.29
C GLU A 278 -1.02 -7.75 9.30
N ILE A 279 -0.32 -6.67 9.65
CA ILE A 279 0.82 -6.16 8.87
C ILE A 279 2.09 -6.26 9.73
N THR A 280 3.14 -6.86 9.17
CA THR A 280 4.45 -7.02 9.82
C THR A 280 5.52 -6.10 9.22
N GLY A 281 5.28 -5.51 8.06
CA GLY A 281 6.20 -4.59 7.38
C GLY A 281 5.91 -4.47 5.89
N ALA A 282 6.72 -3.66 5.21
CA ALA A 282 6.73 -3.56 3.76
C ALA A 282 8.13 -3.23 3.23
N GLU A 283 8.38 -3.54 1.96
CA GLU A 283 9.64 -3.25 1.26
C GLU A 283 9.37 -2.62 -0.09
N ASP A 284 10.10 -1.54 -0.42
CA ASP A 284 10.32 -1.13 -1.80
C ASP A 284 11.27 -2.13 -2.46
N LEU A 285 10.88 -2.68 -3.59
CA LEU A 285 11.69 -3.69 -4.30
C LEU A 285 12.77 -3.05 -5.20
N HIS A 286 12.69 -1.73 -5.41
CA HIS A 286 13.57 -0.98 -6.31
C HIS A 286 13.99 0.39 -5.73
N PRO A 287 14.50 0.47 -4.49
CA PRO A 287 14.73 1.73 -3.77
C PRO A 287 15.77 2.64 -4.44
N ASP A 288 16.62 2.10 -5.30
CA ASP A 288 17.62 2.89 -6.04
C ASP A 288 17.07 3.49 -7.35
N GLU A 289 15.82 3.17 -7.72
CA GLU A 289 15.17 3.75 -8.88
C GLU A 289 14.64 5.13 -8.54
N THR A 290 14.99 6.11 -9.37
CA THR A 290 14.44 7.46 -9.26
C THR A 290 13.37 7.65 -10.32
N VAL A 291 12.36 8.50 -10.03
CA VAL A 291 11.46 9.04 -11.05
C VAL A 291 12.31 9.86 -12.03
N GLY A 292 13.06 9.17 -12.85
CA GLY A 292 13.64 9.74 -14.06
C GLY A 292 12.52 9.81 -15.09
N ILE A 293 12.68 10.71 -16.08
CA ILE A 293 11.88 10.66 -17.32
C ILE A 293 11.78 9.18 -17.68
N SER A 294 10.58 8.60 -17.53
CA SER A 294 10.37 7.18 -17.80
C SER A 294 11.04 6.91 -19.14
N GLN A 295 12.12 6.14 -19.13
CA GLN A 295 12.53 5.49 -20.34
C GLN A 295 11.37 4.51 -20.60
N ARG A 296 10.26 5.02 -21.17
CA ARG A 296 9.42 4.14 -21.97
C ARG A 296 10.41 3.28 -22.68
N ALA A 297 10.31 1.95 -22.54
CA ALA A 297 11.07 1.03 -23.33
C ALA A 297 10.78 1.42 -24.78
N PHE A 298 11.55 2.38 -25.27
CA PHE A 298 11.51 2.76 -26.67
C PHE A 298 11.95 1.49 -27.35
N ASP A 299 10.98 0.84 -28.00
CA ASP A 299 11.28 -0.25 -28.89
C ASP A 299 12.58 0.09 -29.62
N LEU A 300 13.64 -0.67 -29.33
CA LEU A 300 15.00 -0.40 -29.83
C LEU A 300 15.03 -0.31 -31.37
N ASN A 301 13.93 -0.72 -32.01
CA ASN A 301 13.71 -0.68 -33.44
C ASN A 301 12.97 0.57 -33.94
N THR A 302 12.40 1.40 -33.06
CA THR A 302 11.70 2.61 -33.50
C THR A 302 12.70 3.75 -33.69
N GLN A 303 13.01 4.09 -34.93
CA GLN A 303 13.83 5.24 -35.30
C GLN A 303 12.95 6.40 -35.76
N SER A 304 13.10 7.56 -35.14
CA SER A 304 12.51 8.80 -35.64
C SER A 304 13.57 9.62 -36.35
N VAL A 305 13.26 10.07 -37.55
CA VAL A 305 14.18 10.86 -38.41
C VAL A 305 13.72 12.31 -38.42
N TYR A 306 14.69 13.22 -38.29
CA TYR A 306 14.45 14.67 -38.29
C TYR A 306 15.42 15.37 -39.23
N THR A 307 14.99 16.50 -39.78
CA THR A 307 15.91 17.47 -40.42
C THR A 307 16.77 18.17 -39.38
N VAL A 308 17.81 18.87 -39.78
CA VAL A 308 18.64 19.73 -38.92
C VAL A 308 17.85 20.87 -38.27
N HIS A 309 16.68 21.19 -38.79
CA HIS A 309 15.77 22.21 -38.28
C HIS A 309 14.67 21.61 -37.35
N GLY A 310 14.80 20.32 -36.96
CA GLY A 310 13.87 19.65 -36.04
C GLY A 310 12.56 19.16 -36.66
N GLN A 311 12.38 19.26 -37.96
CA GLN A 311 11.17 18.78 -38.66
C GLN A 311 11.23 17.25 -38.80
N ARG A 312 10.19 16.56 -38.33
CA ARG A 312 10.11 15.08 -38.41
C ARG A 312 9.90 14.62 -39.84
N LEU A 313 10.64 13.61 -40.24
CA LEU A 313 10.58 12.99 -41.55
C LEU A 313 10.02 11.58 -41.45
N ALA A 314 9.26 11.14 -42.48
CA ALA A 314 8.77 9.76 -42.55
C ALA A 314 9.91 8.76 -42.89
N ARG A 315 11.00 9.21 -43.51
CA ARG A 315 12.22 8.48 -43.84
C ARG A 315 13.40 9.41 -44.03
N THR A 316 14.61 8.86 -44.02
CA THR A 316 15.82 9.65 -44.32
C THR A 316 15.72 10.24 -45.75
N GLN A 317 16.22 11.46 -45.92
CA GLN A 317 16.29 12.19 -47.17
C GLN A 317 17.73 12.62 -47.48
N ARG A 318 17.99 13.03 -48.72
CA ARG A 318 19.30 13.55 -49.14
C ARG A 318 19.72 14.75 -48.28
N GLY A 319 20.96 14.71 -47.82
CA GLY A 319 21.51 15.72 -46.90
C GLY A 319 21.64 15.20 -45.46
N MET A 320 21.80 16.13 -44.51
CA MET A 320 21.96 15.77 -43.09
C MET A 320 20.64 15.38 -42.44
N ASN A 321 20.60 14.21 -41.82
CA ASN A 321 19.49 13.70 -41.03
C ASN A 321 19.91 13.49 -39.60
N ILE A 322 19.01 13.78 -38.65
CA ILE A 322 19.14 13.48 -37.23
C ILE A 322 18.26 12.27 -36.95
N ILE A 323 18.84 11.15 -36.57
CA ILE A 323 18.14 9.93 -36.25
C ILE A 323 18.12 9.81 -34.72
N VAL A 324 16.94 9.81 -34.12
CA VAL A 324 16.72 9.52 -32.69
C VAL A 324 16.37 8.04 -32.58
N CYS A 325 17.27 7.28 -31.98
CA CYS A 325 17.07 5.86 -31.71
C CYS A 325 16.14 5.66 -30.51
N GLY A 326 15.48 4.52 -30.40
CA GLY A 326 14.56 4.16 -29.32
C GLY A 326 15.19 4.23 -27.91
N ASN A 327 16.50 4.13 -27.79
CA ASN A 327 17.26 4.29 -26.55
C ASN A 327 17.64 5.78 -26.24
N GLY A 328 16.99 6.74 -26.90
CA GLY A 328 17.27 8.18 -26.72
C GLY A 328 18.58 8.68 -27.33
N LYS A 329 19.44 7.81 -27.85
CA LYS A 329 20.68 8.21 -28.51
C LYS A 329 20.39 8.85 -29.86
N THR A 330 21.12 9.94 -30.15
CA THR A 330 20.98 10.66 -31.42
C THR A 330 22.17 10.36 -32.32
N LYS A 331 21.91 10.07 -33.58
CA LYS A 331 22.93 9.88 -34.62
C LYS A 331 22.72 10.88 -35.74
N LYS A 332 23.77 11.61 -36.12
CA LYS A 332 23.77 12.43 -37.33
C LYS A 332 24.22 11.58 -38.51
N THR A 333 23.45 11.58 -39.58
CA THR A 333 23.76 10.79 -40.81
C THR A 333 23.59 11.67 -42.03
N PHE A 334 24.57 11.67 -42.91
CA PHE A 334 24.51 12.36 -44.19
C PHE A 334 24.22 11.35 -45.31
N ILE A 335 23.12 11.57 -46.02
CA ILE A 335 22.71 10.77 -47.17
C ILE A 335 23.13 11.53 -48.44
N LYS A 336 23.93 10.90 -49.27
CA LYS A 336 24.44 11.49 -50.54
C LYS A 336 23.35 11.56 -51.60
#